data_d66ee6decd34f53b324b7f3c75c4791f
#
_entry.id   d66ee6decd34f53b324b7f3c75c4791f
#
_cell.length_a   1.000
_cell.length_b   1.000
_cell.length_c   1.000
_cell.angle_alpha   90.00
_cell.angle_beta   90.00
_cell.angle_gamma   90.00
#
_symmetry.space_group_name_H-M   'P 1'
#
loop_
_entity.id
_entity.type
_entity.pdbx_description
1 polymer ?
#
loop_
_entity_poly.entity_id
_entity_poly.type
_entity_poly.pdbx_seq_one_letter_code
_entity_poly.pdbx_strand_id
1 'polypeptide(L)'
;MPRIIGVDIPGNKRVEYALRYIYGIGPSKALEIIEKTGIDRELKAADLSQEQISKITKILQNDMVVEGDLRRSVAADIRRLQQINSYRGIRHRRGLPVRGQRTKTNARTRKGKKITIGAIRDKTQRRLAAKS
;
A
#
# COMPACT_ATOMS: atom_id res chain seq x y z
N MET A 1 -2.29 -21.28 -6.78
CA MET A 1 -2.71 -19.96 -6.26
C MET A 1 -3.41 -19.24 -7.40
N PRO A 2 -4.66 -18.79 -7.23
CA PRO A 2 -5.35 -18.07 -8.29
C PRO A 2 -4.69 -16.70 -8.52
N ARG A 3 -4.66 -16.27 -9.78
CA ARG A 3 -4.07 -14.99 -10.21
C ARG A 3 -5.15 -14.07 -10.74
N ILE A 4 -5.29 -12.88 -10.17
CA ILE A 4 -6.31 -11.88 -10.53
C ILE A 4 -5.60 -10.57 -10.86
N ILE A 5 -5.83 -10.02 -12.06
CA ILE A 5 -5.16 -8.79 -12.56
C ILE A 5 -3.62 -8.84 -12.36
N GLY A 6 -3.01 -10.00 -12.62
CA GLY A 6 -1.57 -10.16 -12.48
C GLY A 6 -1.06 -10.30 -11.03
N VAL A 7 -1.93 -10.28 -10.03
CA VAL A 7 -1.59 -10.45 -8.61
C VAL A 7 -1.94 -11.86 -8.16
N ASP A 8 -0.99 -12.54 -7.53
CA ASP A 8 -1.21 -13.85 -6.94
C ASP A 8 -1.87 -13.68 -5.57
N ILE A 9 -3.06 -14.29 -5.39
CA ILE A 9 -3.79 -14.22 -4.13
C ILE A 9 -3.66 -15.53 -3.35
N PRO A 10 -3.62 -15.49 -2.00
CA PRO A 10 -3.45 -16.69 -1.19
C PRO A 10 -4.66 -17.60 -1.28
N GLY A 11 -4.47 -18.81 -1.82
CA GLY A 11 -5.54 -19.79 -2.02
C GLY A 11 -6.14 -20.36 -0.73
N ASN A 12 -5.36 -20.41 0.36
CA ASN A 12 -5.79 -20.94 1.66
C ASN A 12 -6.76 -20.04 2.43
N LYS A 13 -6.95 -18.80 1.99
CA LYS A 13 -7.87 -17.84 2.62
C LYS A 13 -9.23 -17.82 1.92
N ARG A 14 -10.28 -17.42 2.65
CA ARG A 14 -11.58 -17.11 2.06
C ARG A 14 -11.45 -15.99 1.04
N VAL A 15 -12.27 -16.00 0.01
CA VAL A 15 -12.25 -15.03 -1.10
C VAL A 15 -12.26 -13.59 -0.59
N GLU A 16 -13.10 -13.29 0.40
CA GLU A 16 -13.17 -11.97 1.02
C GLU A 16 -11.81 -11.45 1.52
N TYR A 17 -11.04 -12.29 2.19
CA TYR A 17 -9.72 -11.91 2.70
C TYR A 17 -8.62 -11.98 1.63
N ALA A 18 -8.76 -12.90 0.69
CA ALA A 18 -7.81 -13.05 -0.41
C ALA A 18 -7.83 -11.84 -1.35
N LEU A 19 -9.00 -11.28 -1.66
CA LEU A 19 -9.13 -10.09 -2.50
C LEU A 19 -8.44 -8.86 -1.91
N ARG A 20 -8.32 -8.75 -0.58
CA ARG A 20 -7.64 -7.63 0.10
C ARG A 20 -6.13 -7.59 -0.14
N TYR A 21 -5.54 -8.62 -0.75
CA TYR A 21 -4.15 -8.61 -1.17
C TYR A 21 -3.91 -7.76 -2.42
N ILE A 22 -4.97 -7.44 -3.15
CA ILE A 22 -4.90 -6.52 -4.29
C ILE A 22 -4.89 -5.09 -3.76
N TYR A 23 -3.87 -4.33 -4.13
CA TYR A 23 -3.73 -2.94 -3.70
C TYR A 23 -4.90 -2.07 -4.18
N GLY A 24 -5.59 -1.45 -3.23
CA GLY A 24 -6.79 -0.65 -3.50
C GLY A 24 -8.10 -1.35 -3.13
N ILE A 25 -8.06 -2.64 -2.76
CA ILE A 25 -9.22 -3.38 -2.26
C ILE A 25 -9.13 -3.51 -0.75
N GLY A 26 -10.05 -2.86 -0.07
CA GLY A 26 -10.27 -3.00 1.36
C GLY A 26 -11.46 -3.92 1.66
N PRO A 27 -11.83 -4.07 2.96
CA PRO A 27 -12.94 -4.94 3.35
C PRO A 27 -14.26 -4.58 2.66
N SER A 28 -14.62 -3.31 2.58
CA SER A 28 -15.88 -2.87 1.96
C SER A 28 -15.94 -3.21 0.47
N LYS A 29 -14.87 -2.90 -0.28
CA LYS A 29 -14.80 -3.22 -1.71
C LYS A 29 -14.77 -4.73 -1.97
N ALA A 30 -14.11 -5.51 -1.12
CA ALA A 30 -14.10 -6.96 -1.23
C ALA A 30 -15.52 -7.54 -1.08
N LEU A 31 -16.29 -7.04 -0.13
CA LEU A 31 -17.71 -7.44 0.04
C LEU A 31 -18.57 -7.02 -1.16
N GLU A 32 -18.41 -5.81 -1.65
CA GLU A 32 -19.13 -5.33 -2.84
C GLU A 32 -18.84 -6.21 -4.08
N ILE A 33 -17.60 -6.63 -4.28
CA ILE A 33 -17.23 -7.55 -5.38
C ILE A 33 -17.94 -8.91 -5.21
N ILE A 34 -17.92 -9.46 -4.00
CA ILE A 34 -18.57 -10.75 -3.69
C ILE A 34 -20.07 -10.67 -3.94
N GLU A 35 -20.72 -9.61 -3.50
CA GLU A 35 -22.17 -9.39 -3.71
C GLU A 35 -22.49 -9.25 -5.20
N LYS A 36 -21.73 -8.47 -5.95
CA LYS A 36 -21.91 -8.31 -7.42
C LYS A 36 -21.66 -9.60 -8.20
N THR A 37 -20.76 -10.46 -7.74
CA THR A 37 -20.43 -11.73 -8.43
C THR A 37 -21.30 -12.91 -7.98
N GLY A 38 -22.01 -12.79 -6.85
CA GLY A 38 -22.81 -13.86 -6.28
C GLY A 38 -21.98 -15.04 -5.74
N ILE A 39 -20.74 -14.79 -5.35
CA ILE A 39 -19.83 -15.81 -4.82
C ILE A 39 -20.09 -15.98 -3.31
N ASP A 40 -20.02 -17.21 -2.81
CA ASP A 40 -20.11 -17.46 -1.38
C ASP A 40 -18.92 -16.87 -0.63
N ARG A 41 -19.19 -16.14 0.45
CA ARG A 41 -18.16 -15.51 1.32
C ARG A 41 -17.23 -16.52 1.99
N GLU A 42 -17.76 -17.71 2.28
CA GLU A 42 -17.02 -18.78 2.95
C GLU A 42 -16.08 -19.54 2.01
N LEU A 43 -16.28 -19.41 0.69
CA LEU A 43 -15.48 -20.09 -0.31
C LEU A 43 -14.00 -19.72 -0.19
N LYS A 44 -13.11 -20.71 -0.27
CA LYS A 44 -11.66 -20.46 -0.34
C LYS A 44 -11.26 -19.98 -1.73
N ALA A 45 -10.26 -19.12 -1.80
CA ALA A 45 -9.77 -18.59 -3.07
C ALA A 45 -9.19 -19.67 -3.99
N ALA A 46 -8.71 -20.81 -3.44
CA ALA A 46 -8.25 -21.94 -4.23
C ALA A 46 -9.37 -22.62 -5.02
N ASP A 47 -10.61 -22.59 -4.51
CA ASP A 47 -11.78 -23.30 -5.04
C ASP A 47 -12.56 -22.43 -6.04
N LEU A 48 -12.06 -21.24 -6.38
CA LEU A 48 -12.67 -20.35 -7.37
C LEU A 48 -12.63 -20.97 -8.77
N SER A 49 -13.78 -21.02 -9.44
CA SER A 49 -13.86 -21.43 -10.84
C SER A 49 -13.27 -20.36 -11.76
N GLN A 50 -12.84 -20.77 -12.97
CA GLN A 50 -12.31 -19.83 -13.96
C GLN A 50 -13.33 -18.76 -14.38
N GLU A 51 -14.61 -19.12 -14.40
CA GLU A 51 -15.71 -18.18 -14.69
C GLU A 51 -15.85 -17.12 -13.59
N GLN A 52 -15.74 -17.51 -12.32
CA GLN A 52 -15.77 -16.60 -11.18
C GLN A 52 -14.58 -15.65 -11.20
N ILE A 53 -13.38 -16.15 -11.50
CA ILE A 53 -12.18 -15.34 -11.65
C ILE A 53 -12.37 -14.30 -12.78
N SER A 54 -12.95 -14.72 -13.91
CA SER A 54 -13.22 -13.82 -15.05
C SER A 54 -14.24 -12.72 -14.67
N LYS A 55 -15.30 -13.05 -13.92
CA LYS A 55 -16.28 -12.08 -13.43
C LYS A 55 -15.64 -11.06 -12.50
N ILE A 56 -14.85 -11.53 -11.52
CA ILE A 56 -14.10 -10.64 -10.61
C ILE A 56 -13.17 -9.72 -11.41
N THR A 57 -12.42 -10.27 -12.36
CA THR A 57 -11.48 -9.49 -13.18
C THR A 57 -12.19 -8.40 -13.98
N LYS A 58 -13.34 -8.68 -14.57
CA LYS A 58 -14.15 -7.68 -15.30
C LYS A 58 -14.60 -6.54 -14.39
N ILE A 59 -15.11 -6.83 -13.20
CA ILE A 59 -15.53 -5.81 -12.23
C ILE A 59 -14.34 -4.94 -11.83
N LEU A 60 -13.19 -5.56 -11.54
CA LEU A 60 -11.99 -4.84 -11.14
C LEU A 60 -11.44 -3.92 -12.23
N GLN A 61 -11.54 -4.34 -13.51
CA GLN A 61 -11.07 -3.54 -14.64
C GLN A 61 -12.01 -2.38 -14.99
N ASN A 62 -13.31 -2.59 -14.85
CA ASN A 62 -14.31 -1.59 -15.29
C ASN A 62 -14.68 -0.60 -14.18
N ASP A 63 -14.86 -1.09 -12.97
CA ASP A 63 -15.47 -0.30 -11.89
C ASP A 63 -14.45 0.24 -10.87
N MET A 64 -13.21 -0.27 -10.87
CA MET A 64 -12.26 0.03 -9.80
C MET A 64 -10.88 0.40 -10.31
N VAL A 65 -10.31 1.44 -9.71
CA VAL A 65 -8.90 1.78 -9.90
C VAL A 65 -8.09 1.02 -8.86
N VAL A 66 -7.25 0.10 -9.29
CA VAL A 66 -6.46 -0.79 -8.43
C VAL A 66 -5.02 -0.90 -8.90
N GLU A 67 -4.18 -1.48 -8.07
CA GLU A 67 -2.76 -1.80 -8.35
C GLU A 67 -1.97 -0.68 -9.03
N GLY A 68 -1.51 -0.91 -10.25
CA GLY A 68 -0.63 0.02 -10.97
C GLY A 68 -1.26 1.37 -11.25
N ASP A 69 -2.54 1.40 -11.62
CA ASP A 69 -3.26 2.63 -11.92
C ASP A 69 -3.46 3.47 -10.66
N LEU A 70 -3.83 2.84 -9.55
CA LEU A 70 -3.95 3.52 -8.28
C LEU A 70 -2.61 4.07 -7.78
N ARG A 71 -1.52 3.28 -7.93
CA ARG A 71 -0.18 3.74 -7.56
C ARG A 71 0.25 4.95 -8.40
N ARG A 72 -0.03 4.92 -9.71
CA ARG A 72 0.25 6.05 -10.61
C ARG A 72 -0.55 7.30 -10.24
N SER A 73 -1.83 7.15 -9.94
CA SER A 73 -2.69 8.24 -9.50
C SER A 73 -2.18 8.89 -8.21
N VAL A 74 -1.91 8.09 -7.19
CA VAL A 74 -1.37 8.57 -5.90
C VAL A 74 -0.02 9.26 -6.10
N ALA A 75 0.87 8.70 -6.92
CA ALA A 75 2.16 9.32 -7.22
C ALA A 75 2.01 10.64 -7.96
N ALA A 76 1.07 10.74 -8.90
CA ALA A 76 0.76 11.97 -9.63
C ALA A 76 0.23 13.06 -8.67
N ASP A 77 -0.67 12.71 -7.76
CA ASP A 77 -1.20 13.64 -6.76
C ASP A 77 -0.11 14.18 -5.82
N ILE A 78 0.80 13.31 -5.37
CA ILE A 78 1.94 13.73 -4.54
C ILE A 78 2.87 14.66 -5.34
N ARG A 79 3.19 14.33 -6.60
CA ARG A 79 4.01 15.20 -7.47
C ARG A 79 3.36 16.56 -7.67
N ARG A 80 2.04 16.60 -7.94
CA ARG A 80 1.27 17.84 -8.07
C ARG A 80 1.41 18.71 -6.82
N LEU A 81 1.21 18.14 -5.62
CA LEU A 81 1.37 18.85 -4.35
C LEU A 81 2.79 19.42 -4.16
N GLN A 82 3.81 18.68 -4.63
CA GLN A 82 5.21 19.11 -4.57
C GLN A 82 5.50 20.25 -5.56
N GLN A 83 4.92 20.20 -6.77
CA GLN A 83 5.10 21.23 -7.80
C GLN A 83 4.49 22.58 -7.37
N ILE A 84 3.30 22.57 -6.80
CA ILE A 84 2.66 23.80 -6.29
C ILE A 84 3.25 24.29 -4.97
N ASN A 85 4.31 23.63 -4.45
CA ASN A 85 4.99 23.97 -3.20
C ASN A 85 4.04 24.10 -1.98
N SER A 86 2.96 23.34 -1.96
CA SER A 86 2.05 23.29 -0.81
C SER A 86 2.76 22.77 0.45
N TYR A 87 2.26 23.11 1.63
CA TYR A 87 2.79 22.57 2.89
C TYR A 87 2.90 21.04 2.87
N ARG A 88 1.84 20.35 2.42
CA ARG A 88 1.83 18.88 2.28
C ARG A 88 2.90 18.40 1.31
N GLY A 89 3.08 19.08 0.18
CA GLY A 89 4.10 18.74 -0.81
C GLY A 89 5.53 18.88 -0.27
N ILE A 90 5.80 19.95 0.47
CA ILE A 90 7.10 20.17 1.14
C ILE A 90 7.35 19.06 2.19
N ARG A 91 6.33 18.65 2.95
CA ARG A 91 6.44 17.57 3.92
C ARG A 91 6.73 16.22 3.24
N HIS A 92 6.07 15.93 2.12
CA HIS A 92 6.37 14.74 1.31
C HIS A 92 7.80 14.75 0.78
N ARG A 93 8.28 15.88 0.24
CA ARG A 93 9.65 16.04 -0.27
C ARG A 93 10.70 15.79 0.81
N ARG A 94 10.43 16.25 2.04
CA ARG A 94 11.33 16.09 3.21
C ARG A 94 11.19 14.75 3.93
N GLY A 95 10.29 13.85 3.51
CA GLY A 95 10.02 12.59 4.20
C GLY A 95 9.45 12.75 5.61
N LEU A 96 8.76 13.86 5.88
CA LEU A 96 8.21 14.18 7.20
C LEU A 96 6.70 13.91 7.26
N PRO A 97 6.12 13.75 8.48
CA PRO A 97 4.68 13.62 8.65
C PRO A 97 3.92 14.78 8.03
N VAL A 98 2.82 14.48 7.32
CA VAL A 98 2.07 15.44 6.49
C VAL A 98 0.86 16.02 7.20
N ARG A 99 0.37 15.34 8.27
CA ARG A 99 -0.87 15.68 9.00
C ARG A 99 -0.65 16.48 10.27
N GLY A 100 0.39 17.30 10.35
CA GLY A 100 0.64 18.17 11.47
C GLY A 100 1.18 17.50 12.75
N GLN A 101 1.61 16.24 12.67
CA GLN A 101 2.18 15.55 13.84
C GLN A 101 3.47 16.21 14.30
N ARG A 102 3.68 16.23 15.63
CA ARG A 102 4.91 16.71 16.24
C ARG A 102 6.12 15.87 15.83
N THR A 103 7.23 16.51 15.51
CA THR A 103 8.44 15.86 14.99
C THR A 103 9.65 15.94 15.91
N LYS A 104 9.55 16.61 17.07
CA LYS A 104 10.67 16.78 18.00
C LYS A 104 11.20 15.45 18.53
N THR A 105 10.34 14.60 19.04
CA THR A 105 10.68 13.32 19.68
C THR A 105 10.24 12.09 18.89
N ASN A 106 9.06 12.14 18.29
CA ASN A 106 8.38 11.03 17.63
C ASN A 106 8.48 11.12 16.08
N ALA A 107 7.49 10.59 15.37
CA ALA A 107 7.45 10.45 13.91
C ALA A 107 8.48 9.43 13.38
N ARG A 108 8.76 8.40 14.16
CA ARG A 108 9.78 7.38 13.85
C ARG A 108 9.45 6.57 12.58
N THR A 109 8.18 6.36 12.28
CA THR A 109 7.74 5.67 11.04
C THR A 109 8.28 6.36 9.78
N ARG A 110 8.38 7.70 9.79
CA ARG A 110 8.92 8.49 8.68
C ARG A 110 10.44 8.70 8.79
N LYS A 111 10.97 8.87 10.01
CA LYS A 111 12.39 9.16 10.27
C LYS A 111 13.26 7.90 10.38
N GLY A 112 12.67 6.72 10.45
CA GLY A 112 13.38 5.48 10.73
C GLY A 112 13.74 5.30 12.20
N LYS A 113 14.42 4.20 12.53
CA LYS A 113 14.85 3.88 13.90
C LYS A 113 15.76 4.98 14.47
N LYS A 114 15.69 5.19 15.78
CA LYS A 114 16.60 6.11 16.47
C LYS A 114 17.99 5.48 16.49
N ILE A 115 18.94 6.12 15.83
CA ILE A 115 20.34 5.71 15.83
C ILE A 115 21.06 6.59 16.85
N THR A 116 21.58 5.96 17.91
CA THR A 116 22.46 6.62 18.89
C THR A 116 23.87 6.27 18.50
N ILE A 117 24.65 7.28 18.12
CA ILE A 117 26.07 7.11 17.92
C ILE A 117 26.68 7.04 19.31
N GLY A 118 27.13 5.86 19.71
CA GLY A 118 27.86 5.66 20.96
C GLY A 118 29.16 6.46 21.01
N ALA A 119 29.96 6.28 22.03
CA ALA A 119 31.27 6.90 22.19
C ALA A 119 32.29 6.36 21.15
N ILE A 120 32.07 6.63 19.87
CA ILE A 120 33.01 6.28 18.81
C ILE A 120 34.16 7.29 18.87
N ARG A 121 35.33 6.81 19.24
CA ARG A 121 36.54 7.62 19.43
C ARG A 121 37.04 8.18 18.09
N ASP A 122 36.94 7.39 17.01
CA ASP A 122 37.38 7.79 15.68
C ASP A 122 36.33 8.67 14.98
N LYS A 123 36.75 9.86 14.55
CA LYS A 123 35.92 10.85 13.86
C LYS A 123 35.41 10.35 12.50
N THR A 124 36.20 9.52 11.81
CA THR A 124 35.84 8.94 10.51
C THR A 124 34.75 7.88 10.65
N GLN A 125 34.90 6.96 11.61
CA GLN A 125 33.89 5.95 11.91
C GLN A 125 32.58 6.58 12.40
N ARG A 126 32.65 7.67 13.17
CA ARG A 126 31.47 8.43 13.61
C ARG A 126 30.69 9.01 12.43
N ARG A 127 31.38 9.53 11.41
CA ARG A 127 30.75 10.06 10.18
C ARG A 127 30.10 8.95 9.34
N LEU A 128 30.72 7.79 9.24
CA LEU A 128 30.19 6.64 8.51
C LEU A 128 28.93 6.06 9.21
N ALA A 129 28.97 5.91 10.52
CA ALA A 129 27.83 5.45 11.31
C ALA A 129 26.63 6.43 11.32
N ALA A 130 26.87 7.72 11.05
CA ALA A 130 25.78 8.71 10.93
C ALA A 130 25.11 8.71 9.54
N LYS A 131 25.74 8.07 8.53
CA LYS A 131 25.21 7.98 7.16
C LYS A 131 24.46 6.68 6.87
N SER A 132 24.63 5.65 7.69
CA SER A 132 23.92 4.37 7.61
C SER A 132 22.57 4.42 8.36
#